data_0a6869cd0a93ff7f77cd098fda71ac42
#
_entry.id   0a6869cd0a93ff7f77cd098fda71ac42
#
_cell.length_a   1.000
_cell.length_b   1.000
_cell.length_c   1.000
_cell.angle_alpha   90.00
_cell.angle_beta   90.00
_cell.angle_gamma   90.00
#
_symmetry.space_group_name_H-M   'P 1'
#
loop_
_entity.id
_entity.type
_entity.pdbx_description
1 polymer ?
#
loop_
_entity_poly.entity_id
_entity_poly.type
_entity_poly.pdbx_seq_one_letter_code
_entity_poly.pdbx_strand_id
1 'polypeptide(L)'
;MSEIAFGAKGKMRPQISPSDAQQHVGETLFVSDWLELPETRVKMFRVGTFANEDDADMEQCLTNPVGYENVDGFMLVSLLLPAHFNNNPIGEAGSFGLNYAMENVRFPAPVFLGDRVRVVCTLTDVKSHTKGVLLTTHNVMELENSPRPCLVADWTVLMRRIDDL
;
A
#
# COMPACT_ATOMS: atom_id res chain seq x y z
N MET A 1 8.95 17.91 12.82
CA MET A 1 8.13 16.79 12.30
C MET A 1 9.06 15.93 11.47
N SER A 2 9.47 14.76 11.98
CA SER A 2 10.28 13.82 11.21
C SER A 2 9.41 13.27 10.06
N GLU A 3 9.86 13.44 8.82
CA GLU A 3 9.23 12.81 7.66
C GLU A 3 9.35 11.29 7.81
N ILE A 4 8.28 10.65 8.23
CA ILE A 4 8.16 9.20 8.18
C ILE A 4 7.81 8.87 6.73
N ALA A 5 8.79 8.48 5.94
CA ALA A 5 8.60 8.05 4.57
C ALA A 5 8.79 6.53 4.46
N PHE A 6 7.86 5.84 3.82
CA PHE A 6 8.09 4.50 3.28
C PHE A 6 9.13 4.59 2.15
N GLY A 7 10.39 4.54 2.49
CA GLY A 7 11.50 4.60 1.55
C GLY A 7 12.18 5.96 1.47
N ALA A 8 13.49 5.92 1.29
CA ALA A 8 14.32 7.09 1.21
C ALA A 8 13.96 7.92 -0.02
N LYS A 9 13.45 9.13 0.18
CA LYS A 9 13.45 10.16 -0.86
C LYS A 9 14.87 10.31 -1.39
N GLY A 10 15.06 10.04 -2.68
CA GLY A 10 16.31 10.41 -3.37
C GLY A 10 17.13 9.29 -3.99
N LYS A 11 16.77 8.02 -3.88
CA LYS A 11 17.39 7.00 -4.73
C LYS A 11 16.70 7.00 -6.09
N MET A 12 17.35 7.63 -7.09
CA MET A 12 17.00 7.44 -8.49
C MET A 12 17.15 5.95 -8.81
N ARG A 13 16.04 5.23 -8.94
CA ARG A 13 16.01 3.83 -9.35
C ARG A 13 15.99 3.77 -10.87
N PRO A 14 16.52 2.72 -11.50
CA PRO A 14 16.28 2.49 -12.92
C PRO A 14 14.77 2.50 -13.14
N GLN A 15 14.30 3.40 -13.99
CA GLN A 15 12.90 3.45 -14.35
C GLN A 15 12.64 2.39 -15.42
N ILE A 16 11.67 1.53 -15.16
CA ILE A 16 11.14 0.57 -16.12
C ILE A 16 9.96 1.26 -16.80
N SER A 17 10.01 1.39 -18.13
CA SER A 17 8.86 1.92 -18.87
C SER A 17 7.65 0.99 -18.70
N PRO A 18 6.41 1.51 -18.60
CA PRO A 18 5.22 0.65 -18.56
C PRO A 18 5.11 -0.31 -19.74
N SER A 19 5.65 0.05 -20.93
CA SER A 19 5.71 -0.82 -22.11
C SER A 19 6.66 -2.01 -21.95
N ASP A 20 7.72 -1.87 -21.15
CA ASP A 20 8.72 -2.90 -20.93
C ASP A 20 8.42 -3.76 -19.69
N ALA A 21 7.43 -3.35 -18.90
CA ALA A 21 7.08 -4.01 -17.64
C ALA A 21 6.78 -5.51 -17.79
N GLN A 22 6.30 -5.97 -18.96
CA GLN A 22 6.05 -7.38 -19.23
C GLN A 22 7.28 -8.27 -19.01
N GLN A 23 8.48 -7.75 -19.24
CA GLN A 23 9.74 -8.49 -19.09
C GLN A 23 10.09 -8.75 -17.62
N HIS A 24 9.45 -8.02 -16.70
CA HIS A 24 9.69 -8.07 -15.25
C HIS A 24 8.59 -8.82 -14.48
N VAL A 25 7.67 -9.49 -15.19
CA VAL A 25 6.64 -10.31 -14.53
C VAL A 25 7.30 -11.44 -13.76
N GLY A 26 6.92 -11.59 -12.49
CA GLY A 26 7.49 -12.54 -11.54
C GLY A 26 8.62 -11.95 -10.67
N GLU A 27 9.11 -10.74 -10.98
CA GLU A 27 10.17 -10.10 -10.20
C GLU A 27 9.61 -9.30 -9.00
N THR A 28 10.36 -9.31 -7.90
CA THR A 28 10.12 -8.39 -6.79
C THR A 28 10.56 -6.99 -7.20
N LEU A 29 9.61 -6.09 -7.38
CA LEU A 29 9.86 -4.71 -7.79
C LEU A 29 10.55 -3.92 -6.68
N PHE A 30 10.10 -4.10 -5.43
CA PHE A 30 10.71 -3.46 -4.27
C PHE A 30 10.37 -4.16 -2.96
N VAL A 31 11.20 -3.90 -1.97
CA VAL A 31 10.92 -4.07 -0.54
C VAL A 31 11.07 -2.69 0.09
N SER A 32 10.01 -2.20 0.73
CA SER A 32 10.06 -0.88 1.39
C SER A 32 10.91 -0.90 2.66
N ASP A 33 11.27 0.27 3.17
CA ASP A 33 11.76 0.40 4.53
C ASP A 33 10.65 0.05 5.54
N TRP A 34 11.05 -0.25 6.78
CA TRP A 34 10.12 -0.44 7.87
C TRP A 34 9.47 0.88 8.27
N LEU A 35 8.15 0.87 8.42
CA LEU A 35 7.33 1.97 8.91
C LEU A 35 6.75 1.62 10.26
N GLU A 36 6.97 2.45 11.26
CA GLU A 36 6.25 2.41 12.52
C GLU A 36 4.87 3.05 12.37
N LEU A 37 3.86 2.49 13.02
CA LEU A 37 2.48 2.97 13.03
C LEU A 37 2.18 3.71 14.34
N PRO A 38 2.52 5.02 14.43
CA PRO A 38 2.29 5.78 15.64
C PRO A 38 0.82 6.11 15.82
N GLU A 39 0.37 6.16 17.07
CA GLU A 39 -1.01 6.46 17.46
C GLU A 39 -1.57 7.70 16.75
N THR A 40 -0.77 8.76 16.61
CA THR A 40 -1.20 10.00 15.95
C THR A 40 -1.65 9.78 14.50
N ARG A 41 -1.00 8.89 13.74
CA ARG A 41 -1.38 8.57 12.36
C ARG A 41 -2.65 7.74 12.31
N VAL A 42 -2.80 6.79 13.23
CA VAL A 42 -4.01 5.95 13.33
C VAL A 42 -5.22 6.82 13.69
N LYS A 43 -5.08 7.73 14.65
CA LYS A 43 -6.13 8.71 14.98
C LYS A 43 -6.51 9.59 13.79
N MET A 44 -5.53 10.11 13.05
CA MET A 44 -5.80 10.92 11.85
C MET A 44 -6.56 10.13 10.77
N PHE A 45 -6.22 8.85 10.58
CA PHE A 45 -6.95 7.98 9.65
C PHE A 45 -8.40 7.80 10.08
N ARG A 46 -8.66 7.52 11.36
CA ARG A 46 -10.01 7.37 11.92
C ARG A 46 -10.83 8.64 11.75
N VAL A 47 -10.27 9.81 12.07
CA VAL A 47 -10.95 11.10 11.84
C VAL A 47 -11.25 11.31 10.36
N GLY A 48 -10.30 11.04 9.47
CA GLY A 48 -10.46 11.20 8.03
C GLY A 48 -11.48 10.24 7.39
N THR A 49 -11.76 9.11 8.05
CA THR A 49 -12.75 8.10 7.60
C THR A 49 -14.06 8.15 8.38
N PHE A 50 -14.24 9.17 9.24
CA PHE A 50 -15.40 9.32 10.12
C PHE A 50 -15.57 8.19 11.15
N ALA A 51 -14.52 7.41 11.41
CA ALA A 51 -14.47 6.37 12.44
C ALA A 51 -13.78 6.91 13.70
N ASN A 52 -14.25 8.05 14.22
CA ASN A 52 -13.73 8.68 15.41
C ASN A 52 -14.56 8.35 16.66
N GLU A 53 -14.00 8.65 17.83
CA GLU A 53 -14.57 8.29 19.14
C GLU A 53 -15.92 8.97 19.47
N ASP A 54 -16.29 10.03 18.72
CA ASP A 54 -17.52 10.78 18.94
C ASP A 54 -18.76 10.11 18.28
N ASP A 55 -18.56 9.07 17.46
CA ASP A 55 -19.66 8.30 16.89
C ASP A 55 -20.17 7.28 17.91
N ALA A 56 -21.48 7.29 18.15
CA ALA A 56 -22.15 6.47 19.18
C ALA A 56 -21.91 4.95 19.05
N ASP A 57 -21.52 4.48 17.89
CA ASP A 57 -21.16 3.08 17.64
C ASP A 57 -19.73 2.72 18.09
N MET A 58 -18.91 3.70 18.46
CA MET A 58 -17.54 3.47 18.93
C MET A 58 -17.48 2.78 20.30
N GLU A 59 -18.49 2.94 21.14
CA GLU A 59 -18.55 2.21 22.42
C GLU A 59 -18.58 0.67 22.20
N GLN A 60 -19.19 0.21 21.11
CA GLN A 60 -19.12 -1.19 20.68
C GLN A 60 -17.75 -1.56 20.11
N CYS A 61 -17.07 -0.66 19.42
CA CYS A 61 -15.70 -0.89 18.94
C CYS A 61 -14.69 -0.96 20.10
N LEU A 62 -14.87 -0.16 21.15
CA LEU A 62 -14.02 -0.18 22.35
C LEU A 62 -14.20 -1.45 23.19
N THR A 63 -15.33 -2.12 23.08
CA THR A 63 -15.59 -3.44 23.69
C THR A 63 -15.13 -4.62 22.83
N ASN A 64 -14.62 -4.34 21.62
CA ASN A 64 -14.03 -5.36 20.76
C ASN A 64 -12.82 -6.00 21.48
N PRO A 65 -12.71 -7.36 21.50
CA PRO A 65 -11.60 -8.05 22.14
C PRO A 65 -10.21 -7.73 21.54
N VAL A 66 -10.16 -7.09 20.35
CA VAL A 66 -8.93 -6.60 19.71
C VAL A 66 -8.55 -5.19 20.21
N GLY A 67 -9.50 -4.45 20.82
CA GLY A 67 -9.27 -3.17 21.51
C GLY A 67 -8.98 -1.97 20.59
N TYR A 68 -8.88 -0.80 21.22
CA TYR A 68 -8.56 0.49 20.59
C TYR A 68 -7.16 0.54 19.97
N GLU A 69 -6.24 -0.29 20.47
CA GLU A 69 -4.85 -0.34 20.01
C GLU A 69 -4.69 -1.00 18.62
N ASN A 70 -5.75 -1.67 18.14
CA ASN A 70 -5.72 -2.32 16.82
C ASN A 70 -5.73 -1.29 15.68
N VAL A 71 -4.81 -1.45 14.74
CA VAL A 71 -4.76 -0.65 13.51
C VAL A 71 -5.77 -1.19 12.50
N ASP A 72 -6.60 -0.29 11.96
CA ASP A 72 -7.62 -0.66 10.99
C ASP A 72 -7.02 -1.26 9.71
N GLY A 73 -7.59 -2.37 9.25
CA GLY A 73 -7.12 -3.06 8.04
C GLY A 73 -7.18 -2.18 6.78
N PHE A 74 -8.17 -1.29 6.66
CA PHE A 74 -8.24 -0.35 5.53
C PHE A 74 -7.16 0.72 5.60
N MET A 75 -6.67 1.07 6.80
CA MET A 75 -5.47 1.88 6.93
C MET A 75 -4.26 1.16 6.34
N LEU A 76 -4.09 -0.15 6.62
CA LEU A 76 -2.99 -0.95 6.04
C LEU A 76 -3.08 -0.97 4.50
N VAL A 77 -4.28 -1.16 3.94
CA VAL A 77 -4.51 -1.07 2.48
C VAL A 77 -4.09 0.30 1.95
N SER A 78 -4.48 1.39 2.62
CA SER A 78 -4.13 2.76 2.22
C SER A 78 -2.62 3.01 2.21
N LEU A 79 -1.86 2.32 3.05
CA LEU A 79 -0.39 2.43 3.12
C LEU A 79 0.33 1.79 1.92
N LEU A 80 -0.33 0.96 1.12
CA LEU A 80 0.23 0.48 -0.14
C LEU A 80 0.53 1.64 -1.09
N LEU A 81 -0.32 2.68 -1.09
CA LEU A 81 -0.16 3.84 -1.98
C LEU A 81 1.20 4.56 -1.76
N PRO A 82 1.54 5.06 -0.55
CA PRO A 82 2.84 5.69 -0.32
C PRO A 82 4.01 4.71 -0.48
N ALA A 83 3.85 3.41 -0.20
CA ALA A 83 4.89 2.42 -0.45
C ALA A 83 5.22 2.34 -1.95
N HIS A 84 4.22 2.30 -2.82
CA HIS A 84 4.41 2.30 -4.26
C HIS A 84 4.97 3.62 -4.78
N PHE A 85 4.44 4.77 -4.37
CA PHE A 85 4.97 6.08 -4.82
C PHE A 85 6.44 6.28 -4.51
N ASN A 86 6.92 5.74 -3.40
CA ASN A 86 8.31 5.93 -2.98
C ASN A 86 9.27 4.87 -3.53
N ASN A 87 8.76 3.71 -3.96
CA ASN A 87 9.61 2.54 -4.22
C ASN A 87 9.42 1.88 -5.59
N ASN A 88 8.25 2.04 -6.24
CA ASN A 88 7.98 1.37 -7.50
C ASN A 88 8.89 1.91 -8.62
N PRO A 89 9.66 1.04 -9.32
CA PRO A 89 10.52 1.45 -10.41
C PRO A 89 9.76 1.64 -11.73
N ILE A 90 8.49 1.18 -11.83
CA ILE A 90 7.73 1.27 -13.08
C ILE A 90 7.10 2.65 -13.19
N GLY A 91 7.47 3.37 -14.25
CA GLY A 91 6.96 4.69 -14.56
C GLY A 91 7.82 5.39 -15.61
N GLU A 92 7.27 6.43 -16.22
CA GLU A 92 7.96 7.30 -17.15
C GLU A 92 7.45 8.73 -17.03
N ALA A 93 8.21 9.69 -17.54
CA ALA A 93 7.79 11.10 -17.55
C ALA A 93 6.47 11.26 -18.32
N GLY A 94 5.52 12.00 -17.74
CA GLY A 94 4.20 12.21 -18.32
C GLY A 94 3.25 11.03 -18.20
N SER A 95 3.59 9.99 -17.43
CA SER A 95 2.66 8.91 -17.06
C SER A 95 2.10 9.11 -15.65
N PHE A 96 0.92 8.54 -15.42
CA PHE A 96 0.27 8.49 -14.11
C PHE A 96 -0.50 7.19 -13.95
N GLY A 97 -0.67 6.74 -12.69
CA GLY A 97 -1.42 5.55 -12.33
C GLY A 97 -2.80 5.89 -11.77
N LEU A 98 -3.80 5.13 -12.19
CA LEU A 98 -5.15 5.15 -11.63
C LEU A 98 -5.43 3.83 -10.94
N ASN A 99 -5.99 3.87 -9.73
CA ASN A 99 -6.48 2.67 -9.05
C ASN A 99 -7.56 2.03 -9.93
N TYR A 100 -7.36 0.77 -10.33
CA TYR A 100 -8.27 0.07 -11.23
C TYR A 100 -9.04 -1.03 -10.50
N ALA A 101 -8.32 -1.92 -9.82
CA ALA A 101 -8.93 -3.02 -9.06
C ALA A 101 -8.03 -3.41 -7.88
N MET A 102 -8.65 -4.00 -6.87
CA MET A 102 -7.96 -4.66 -5.77
C MET A 102 -8.67 -5.98 -5.46
N GLU A 103 -7.90 -7.06 -5.44
CA GLU A 103 -8.41 -8.43 -5.31
C GLU A 103 -7.64 -9.17 -4.22
N ASN A 104 -8.19 -10.29 -3.75
CA ASN A 104 -7.55 -11.19 -2.79
C ASN A 104 -7.05 -10.49 -1.50
N VAL A 105 -7.73 -9.44 -1.07
CA VAL A 105 -7.38 -8.68 0.15
C VAL A 105 -7.63 -9.55 1.38
N ARG A 106 -6.60 -9.75 2.20
CA ARG A 106 -6.67 -10.53 3.46
C ARG A 106 -5.81 -9.89 4.53
N PHE A 107 -6.24 -10.03 5.77
CA PHE A 107 -5.58 -9.53 6.98
C PHE A 107 -5.22 -10.70 7.90
N PRO A 108 -4.13 -11.45 7.63
CA PRO A 108 -3.82 -12.69 8.36
C PRO A 108 -3.36 -12.50 9.81
N ALA A 109 -2.82 -11.33 10.15
CA ALA A 109 -2.41 -10.99 11.51
C ALA A 109 -2.90 -9.60 11.89
N PRO A 110 -3.37 -9.37 13.13
CA PRO A 110 -3.69 -8.04 13.64
C PRO A 110 -2.41 -7.21 13.77
N VAL A 111 -2.55 -5.89 13.65
CA VAL A 111 -1.48 -4.91 13.85
C VAL A 111 -1.90 -3.98 14.97
N PHE A 112 -0.97 -3.62 15.83
CA PHE A 112 -1.23 -2.75 16.99
C PHE A 112 -0.42 -1.45 16.89
N LEU A 113 -0.82 -0.47 17.69
CA LEU A 113 -0.10 0.81 17.78
C LEU A 113 1.37 0.58 18.14
N GLY A 114 2.26 1.21 17.41
CA GLY A 114 3.71 1.08 17.59
C GLY A 114 4.35 -0.08 16.84
N ASP A 115 3.56 -0.98 16.26
CA ASP A 115 4.08 -2.02 15.39
C ASP A 115 4.75 -1.44 14.15
N ARG A 116 5.70 -2.19 13.58
CA ARG A 116 6.40 -1.83 12.36
C ARG A 116 6.03 -2.77 11.22
N VAL A 117 5.75 -2.18 10.07
CA VAL A 117 5.36 -2.91 8.86
C VAL A 117 6.24 -2.52 7.68
N ARG A 118 6.37 -3.41 6.68
CA ARG A 118 6.98 -3.10 5.39
C ARG A 118 6.26 -3.83 4.26
N VAL A 119 6.38 -3.32 3.05
CA VAL A 119 5.75 -3.89 1.86
C VAL A 119 6.77 -4.58 0.99
N VAL A 120 6.50 -5.83 0.63
CA VAL A 120 7.16 -6.58 -0.44
C VAL A 120 6.20 -6.59 -1.62
N CYS A 121 6.64 -6.05 -2.76
CA CYS A 121 5.82 -5.92 -3.96
C CYS A 121 6.41 -6.71 -5.11
N THR A 122 5.62 -7.60 -5.70
CA THR A 122 5.99 -8.43 -6.87
C THR A 122 5.07 -8.10 -8.04
N LEU A 123 5.61 -7.87 -9.23
CA LEU A 123 4.80 -7.72 -10.45
C LEU A 123 4.29 -9.10 -10.88
N THR A 124 2.97 -9.27 -10.96
CA THR A 124 2.38 -10.58 -11.30
C THR A 124 1.76 -10.62 -12.69
N ASP A 125 1.31 -9.48 -13.21
CA ASP A 125 0.69 -9.45 -14.53
C ASP A 125 0.80 -8.07 -15.18
N VAL A 126 0.87 -8.06 -16.52
CA VAL A 126 0.86 -6.86 -17.35
C VAL A 126 -0.08 -7.09 -18.52
N LYS A 127 -1.09 -6.26 -18.68
CA LYS A 127 -2.07 -6.39 -19.77
C LYS A 127 -2.25 -5.08 -20.51
N SER A 128 -2.35 -5.19 -21.83
CA SER A 128 -2.78 -4.04 -22.66
C SER A 128 -4.23 -3.70 -22.35
N HIS A 129 -4.51 -2.41 -22.28
CA HIS A 129 -5.84 -1.86 -22.12
C HIS A 129 -6.07 -0.74 -23.16
N THR A 130 -7.31 -0.51 -23.56
CA THR A 130 -7.64 0.52 -24.58
C THR A 130 -7.21 1.93 -24.20
N LYS A 131 -7.00 2.18 -22.89
CA LYS A 131 -6.59 3.49 -22.33
C LYS A 131 -5.18 3.48 -21.73
N GLY A 132 -4.37 2.44 -21.96
CA GLY A 132 -3.03 2.35 -21.39
C GLY A 132 -2.61 0.92 -21.08
N VAL A 133 -1.92 0.71 -19.97
CA VAL A 133 -1.41 -0.59 -19.53
C VAL A 133 -1.91 -0.89 -18.12
N LEU A 134 -2.47 -2.07 -17.92
CA LEU A 134 -2.80 -2.58 -16.59
C LEU A 134 -1.58 -3.30 -16.00
N LEU A 135 -1.18 -2.88 -14.82
CA LEU A 135 -0.12 -3.51 -14.03
C LEU A 135 -0.74 -4.11 -12.78
N THR A 136 -0.63 -5.41 -12.60
CA THR A 136 -1.07 -6.10 -11.37
C THR A 136 0.13 -6.47 -10.54
N THR A 137 0.09 -6.09 -9.27
CA THR A 137 1.13 -6.40 -8.29
C THR A 137 0.57 -7.20 -7.14
N HIS A 138 1.32 -8.22 -6.70
CA HIS A 138 1.08 -8.93 -5.44
C HIS A 138 1.82 -8.21 -4.32
N ASN A 139 1.09 -7.76 -3.32
CA ASN A 139 1.62 -6.98 -2.21
C ASN A 139 1.48 -7.78 -0.92
N VAL A 140 2.60 -8.02 -0.26
CA VAL A 140 2.65 -8.64 1.06
C VAL A 140 3.17 -7.59 2.04
N MET A 141 2.34 -7.21 3.02
CA MET A 141 2.79 -6.35 4.10
C MET A 141 3.22 -7.22 5.28
N GLU A 142 4.53 -7.24 5.50
CA GLU A 142 5.13 -7.96 6.61
C GLU A 142 4.97 -7.17 7.91
N LEU A 143 4.79 -7.87 9.01
CA LEU A 143 4.78 -7.36 10.37
C LEU A 143 6.09 -7.74 11.04
N GLU A 144 6.80 -6.78 11.63
CA GLU A 144 8.08 -7.03 12.30
C GLU A 144 7.90 -8.05 13.44
N ASN A 145 8.81 -9.00 13.51
CA ASN A 145 8.79 -10.10 14.50
C ASN A 145 7.57 -11.05 14.41
N SER A 146 6.81 -11.04 13.33
CA SER A 146 5.70 -11.94 13.08
C SER A 146 6.01 -12.94 11.96
N PRO A 147 5.68 -14.22 12.09
CA PRO A 147 5.82 -15.20 11.01
C PRO A 147 4.70 -15.08 9.97
N ARG A 148 3.66 -14.28 10.23
CA ARG A 148 2.54 -14.04 9.31
C ARG A 148 2.50 -12.59 8.88
N PRO A 149 2.19 -12.32 7.59
CA PRO A 149 1.96 -10.97 7.12
C PRO A 149 0.70 -10.37 7.77
N CYS A 150 0.62 -9.06 7.82
CA CYS A 150 -0.57 -8.35 8.30
C CYS A 150 -1.54 -7.96 7.17
N LEU A 151 -1.06 -7.90 5.92
CA LEU A 151 -1.87 -7.67 4.74
C LEU A 151 -1.32 -8.46 3.56
N VAL A 152 -2.21 -9.04 2.78
CA VAL A 152 -1.93 -9.56 1.42
C VAL A 152 -2.98 -8.99 0.50
N ALA A 153 -2.58 -8.46 -0.67
CA ALA A 153 -3.49 -7.90 -1.66
C ALA A 153 -2.89 -7.93 -3.06
N ASP A 154 -3.71 -8.24 -4.05
CA ASP A 154 -3.39 -8.05 -5.46
C ASP A 154 -3.97 -6.71 -5.91
N TRP A 155 -3.11 -5.80 -6.36
CA TRP A 155 -3.49 -4.45 -6.75
C TRP A 155 -3.18 -4.18 -8.21
N THR A 156 -4.22 -3.84 -8.97
CA THR A 156 -4.12 -3.48 -10.38
C THR A 156 -4.21 -1.97 -10.54
N VAL A 157 -3.24 -1.40 -11.24
CA VAL A 157 -3.16 0.02 -11.57
C VAL A 157 -3.22 0.16 -13.09
N LEU A 158 -4.07 1.07 -13.58
CA LEU A 158 -4.07 1.50 -14.98
C LEU A 158 -3.07 2.63 -15.17
N MET A 159 -1.96 2.34 -15.85
CA MET A 159 -0.97 3.34 -16.24
C MET A 159 -1.41 4.03 -17.52
N ARG A 160 -1.45 5.36 -17.52
CA ARG A 160 -1.83 6.20 -18.66
C ARG A 160 -0.81 7.29 -18.92
N ARG A 161 -0.77 7.82 -20.13
CA ARG A 161 -0.03 9.04 -20.45
C ARG A 161 -0.94 10.26 -20.32
N ILE A 162 -0.38 11.37 -19.87
CA ILE A 162 -1.10 12.65 -19.77
C ILE A 162 -1.58 13.10 -21.16
N ASP A 163 -0.78 12.85 -22.19
CA ASP A 163 -1.09 13.23 -23.57
C ASP A 163 -2.28 12.44 -24.16
N ASP A 164 -2.73 11.37 -23.50
CA ASP A 164 -3.86 10.52 -23.91
C ASP A 164 -5.18 10.89 -23.18
N LEU A 165 -5.22 12.03 -22.46
CA LEU A 165 -6.41 12.57 -21.83
C LEU A 165 -7.18 13.45 -22.77
#